data_ab20160dffc5686e16676248b2882142
#
_entry.id   ab20160dffc5686e16676248b2882142
#
_cell.length_a   1.000
_cell.length_b   1.000
_cell.length_c   1.000
_cell.angle_alpha   90.00
_cell.angle_beta   90.00
_cell.angle_gamma   90.00
#
_symmetry.space_group_name_H-M   'P 1'
#
loop_
_entity.id
_entity.type
_entity.pdbx_description
1 polymer ?
#
loop_
_entity_poly.entity_id
_entity_poly.type
_entity_poly.pdbx_seq_one_letter_code
_entity_poly.pdbx_strand_id
1 'polypeptide(L)'
;MTTLKAISQCVNGRFTCNGNASEAYIGWFTIDGDDRGSVKPLINMTVTEVIQVGEALGLPDWMIHKTPTDGLCGKTDEDKFGFTYEVLDKYIRTGEIDDLEVKAKIDDMHNRNAFKLKPMPAFEP
;
A
#
# COMPACT_ATOMS: atom_id res chain seq x y z
N MET A 1 -12.82 2.54 9.22
CA MET A 1 -12.58 3.94 8.74
C MET A 1 -13.71 4.91 9.12
N THR A 2 -15.00 4.52 9.09
CA THR A 2 -16.15 5.39 9.47
C THR A 2 -15.97 6.02 10.86
N THR A 3 -15.57 5.24 11.86
CA THR A 3 -15.31 5.73 13.22
C THR A 3 -14.19 6.79 13.26
N LEU A 4 -13.07 6.55 12.55
CA LEU A 4 -11.98 7.53 12.48
C LEU A 4 -12.43 8.82 11.80
N LYS A 5 -13.26 8.72 10.75
CA LYS A 5 -13.84 9.88 10.09
C LYS A 5 -14.73 10.69 11.05
N ALA A 6 -15.59 10.01 11.80
CA ALA A 6 -16.46 10.67 12.78
C ALA A 6 -15.62 11.37 13.88
N ILE A 7 -14.64 10.68 14.46
CA ILE A 7 -13.75 11.27 15.47
C ILE A 7 -13.03 12.48 14.89
N SER A 8 -12.46 12.38 13.67
CA SER A 8 -11.74 13.51 13.07
C SER A 8 -12.62 14.75 12.93
N GLN A 9 -13.90 14.58 12.60
CA GLN A 9 -14.86 15.68 12.52
C GLN A 9 -15.16 16.28 13.90
N CYS A 10 -15.36 15.45 14.93
CA CYS A 10 -15.64 15.93 16.28
C CYS A 10 -14.51 16.79 16.88
N VAL A 11 -13.24 16.47 16.53
CA VAL A 11 -12.07 17.20 17.02
C VAL A 11 -11.53 18.24 16.04
N ASN A 12 -12.27 18.55 14.97
CA ASN A 12 -11.82 19.40 13.87
C ASN A 12 -10.44 18.98 13.32
N GLY A 13 -10.19 17.68 13.32
CA GLY A 13 -8.93 17.07 12.91
C GLY A 13 -9.01 16.41 11.53
N ARG A 14 -7.89 15.84 11.13
CA ARG A 14 -7.76 15.02 9.92
C ARG A 14 -7.18 13.67 10.30
N PHE A 15 -7.47 12.66 9.50
CA PHE A 15 -6.85 11.35 9.66
C PHE A 15 -6.10 10.96 8.39
N THR A 16 -5.07 10.14 8.54
CA THR A 16 -4.20 9.71 7.46
C THR A 16 -4.69 8.40 6.85
N CYS A 17 -4.44 8.25 5.55
CA CYS A 17 -4.36 6.97 4.88
C CYS A 17 -2.87 6.62 4.78
N ASN A 18 -2.46 5.48 5.31
CA ASN A 18 -1.05 5.10 5.45
C ASN A 18 -0.61 4.07 4.40
N GLY A 19 -1.41 3.81 3.37
CA GLY A 19 -1.01 3.00 2.23
C GLY A 19 0.19 3.60 1.51
N ASN A 20 1.10 2.76 1.06
CA ASN A 20 2.35 3.11 0.38
C ASN A 20 2.27 2.85 -1.14
N ALA A 21 3.35 3.18 -1.87
CA ALA A 21 3.42 3.02 -3.32
C ALA A 21 3.36 1.55 -3.76
N SER A 22 3.96 0.63 -3.01
CA SER A 22 3.99 -0.79 -3.34
C SER A 22 2.59 -1.41 -3.25
N GLU A 23 1.88 -1.13 -2.15
CA GLU A 23 0.48 -1.54 -1.98
C GLU A 23 -0.42 -0.92 -3.06
N ALA A 24 -0.24 0.37 -3.34
CA ALA A 24 -1.00 1.07 -4.37
C ALA A 24 -0.76 0.48 -5.75
N TYR A 25 0.49 0.13 -6.09
CA TYR A 25 0.86 -0.39 -7.40
C TYR A 25 0.13 -1.70 -7.73
N ILE A 26 0.07 -2.63 -6.78
CA ILE A 26 -0.62 -3.92 -6.96
C ILE A 26 -2.09 -3.87 -6.51
N GLY A 27 -2.57 -2.72 -6.01
CA GLY A 27 -3.94 -2.54 -5.52
C GLY A 27 -4.25 -3.31 -4.24
N TRP A 28 -3.26 -3.48 -3.37
CA TRP A 28 -3.38 -4.18 -2.08
C TRP A 28 -3.96 -3.28 -1.01
N PHE A 29 -5.20 -2.90 -1.19
CA PHE A 29 -5.99 -2.09 -0.26
C PHE A 29 -7.49 -2.28 -0.52
N THR A 30 -8.32 -1.89 0.44
CA THR A 30 -9.78 -1.93 0.34
C THR A 30 -10.33 -0.55 0.04
N ILE A 31 -11.06 -0.41 -1.09
CA ILE A 31 -11.77 0.83 -1.43
C ILE A 31 -12.75 1.16 -0.30
N ASP A 32 -12.78 2.44 0.11
CA ASP A 32 -13.55 2.94 1.25
C ASP A 32 -13.14 2.36 2.62
N GLY A 33 -12.10 1.53 2.63
CA GLY A 33 -11.45 0.99 3.82
C GLY A 33 -10.18 1.76 4.16
N ASP A 34 -9.06 1.07 4.11
CA ASP A 34 -7.72 1.58 4.45
C ASP A 34 -7.17 2.59 3.43
N ASP A 35 -7.77 2.70 2.24
CA ASP A 35 -7.41 3.73 1.25
C ASP A 35 -7.99 5.12 1.57
N ARG A 36 -8.84 5.25 2.58
CA ARG A 36 -9.48 6.52 2.96
C ARG A 36 -8.69 7.31 3.98
N GLY A 37 -8.62 8.59 3.73
CA GLY A 37 -7.98 9.56 4.62
C GLY A 37 -8.08 10.97 4.05
N SER A 38 -7.67 11.95 4.85
CA SER A 38 -7.57 13.36 4.43
C SER A 38 -6.21 13.66 3.78
N VAL A 39 -5.21 12.81 4.03
CA VAL A 39 -3.86 12.92 3.51
C VAL A 39 -3.23 11.53 3.41
N LYS A 40 -2.39 11.32 2.42
CA LYS A 40 -1.67 10.06 2.15
C LYS A 40 -0.15 10.31 2.21
N PRO A 41 0.47 10.33 3.41
CA PRO A 41 1.87 10.73 3.57
C PRO A 41 2.85 9.74 2.92
N LEU A 42 2.51 8.47 2.80
CA LEU A 42 3.41 7.41 2.32
C LEU A 42 3.17 6.99 0.87
N ILE A 43 2.16 7.54 0.21
CA ILE A 43 1.65 7.02 -1.08
C ILE A 43 2.70 7.00 -2.21
N ASN A 44 3.71 7.85 -2.14
CA ASN A 44 4.77 7.93 -3.13
C ASN A 44 6.07 7.20 -2.73
N MET A 45 6.09 6.56 -1.57
CA MET A 45 7.22 5.78 -1.06
C MET A 45 6.92 4.28 -1.15
N THR A 46 7.88 3.49 -1.61
CA THR A 46 7.80 2.02 -1.56
C THR A 46 7.96 1.52 -0.12
N VAL A 47 7.67 0.24 0.13
CA VAL A 47 7.88 -0.37 1.46
C VAL A 47 9.34 -0.22 1.91
N THR A 48 10.29 -0.48 1.03
CA THR A 48 11.73 -0.33 1.31
C THR A 48 12.06 1.11 1.71
N GLU A 49 11.53 2.10 1.00
CA GLU A 49 11.76 3.52 1.31
C GLU A 49 11.09 3.94 2.63
N VAL A 50 9.90 3.41 2.94
CA VAL A 50 9.23 3.64 4.24
C VAL A 50 10.08 3.10 5.39
N ILE A 51 10.67 1.91 5.24
CA ILE A 51 11.60 1.33 6.21
C ILE A 51 12.81 2.27 6.41
N GLN A 52 13.47 2.70 5.34
CA GLN A 52 14.62 3.61 5.40
C GLN A 52 14.27 4.94 6.11
N VAL A 53 13.11 5.49 5.84
CA VAL A 53 12.63 6.70 6.55
C VAL A 53 12.41 6.41 8.04
N GLY A 54 11.83 5.26 8.38
CA GLY A 54 11.65 4.84 9.77
C GLY A 54 12.98 4.73 10.53
N GLU A 55 13.98 4.13 9.91
CA GLU A 55 15.36 4.03 10.44
C GLU A 55 15.99 5.41 10.63
N ALA A 56 15.88 6.28 9.63
CA ALA A 56 16.42 7.65 9.69
C ALA A 56 15.76 8.48 10.79
N LEU A 57 14.49 8.22 11.11
CA LEU A 57 13.75 8.86 12.20
C LEU A 57 14.04 8.24 13.57
N GLY A 58 14.82 7.15 13.64
CA GLY A 58 15.14 6.46 14.89
C GLY A 58 13.96 5.74 15.52
N LEU A 59 13.01 5.27 14.71
CA LEU A 59 11.89 4.49 15.22
C LEU A 59 12.37 3.13 15.77
N PRO A 60 11.66 2.53 16.72
CA PRO A 60 12.04 1.22 17.27
C PRO A 60 12.06 0.12 16.19
N ASP A 61 13.06 -0.75 16.22
CA ASP A 61 13.27 -1.84 15.27
C ASP A 61 12.04 -2.75 15.09
N TRP A 62 11.38 -3.11 16.19
CA TRP A 62 10.15 -3.92 16.17
C TRP A 62 8.98 -3.27 15.41
N MET A 63 8.98 -1.94 15.27
CA MET A 63 7.98 -1.20 14.51
C MET A 63 8.34 -1.14 13.04
N ILE A 64 9.63 -0.90 12.73
CA ILE A 64 10.14 -0.72 11.37
C ILE A 64 10.09 -2.05 10.60
N HIS A 65 10.57 -3.12 11.23
CA HIS A 65 10.69 -4.45 10.61
C HIS A 65 9.54 -5.41 10.98
N LYS A 66 8.39 -4.83 11.35
CA LYS A 66 7.18 -5.64 11.54
C LYS A 66 6.78 -6.29 10.22
N THR A 67 6.64 -7.62 10.22
CA THR A 67 6.20 -8.38 9.04
C THR A 67 4.85 -7.88 8.52
N PRO A 68 4.75 -7.47 7.25
CA PRO A 68 3.50 -7.03 6.65
C PRO A 68 2.45 -8.14 6.62
N THR A 69 1.27 -7.86 7.15
CA THR A 69 0.14 -8.79 7.17
C THR A 69 -1.18 -8.04 7.37
N ASP A 70 -2.25 -8.51 6.72
CA ASP A 70 -3.60 -8.02 6.98
C ASP A 70 -4.21 -8.55 8.29
N GLY A 71 -3.54 -9.52 8.95
CA GLY A 71 -4.00 -10.10 10.21
C GLY A 71 -5.21 -11.03 10.11
N LEU A 72 -5.70 -11.33 8.91
CA LEU A 72 -6.97 -12.05 8.73
C LEU A 72 -6.82 -13.57 8.63
N CYS A 73 -5.71 -14.07 8.08
CA CYS A 73 -5.56 -15.50 7.77
C CYS A 73 -4.24 -16.13 8.23
N GLY A 74 -3.47 -15.44 9.07
CA GLY A 74 -2.21 -15.95 9.61
C GLY A 74 -1.08 -16.07 8.58
N LYS A 75 -1.26 -15.54 7.37
CA LYS A 75 -0.26 -15.47 6.32
C LYS A 75 0.29 -14.05 6.21
N THR A 76 1.55 -13.93 5.79
CA THR A 76 2.13 -12.65 5.42
C THR A 76 1.58 -12.18 4.07
N ASP A 77 1.78 -10.90 3.75
CA ASP A 77 1.39 -10.38 2.46
C ASP A 77 2.20 -11.03 1.33
N GLU A 78 3.50 -11.22 1.54
CA GLU A 78 4.39 -11.89 0.58
C GLU A 78 3.99 -13.36 0.32
N ASP A 79 3.53 -14.09 1.35
CA ASP A 79 2.97 -15.44 1.18
C ASP A 79 1.74 -15.45 0.26
N LYS A 80 0.96 -14.37 0.29
CA LYS A 80 -0.25 -14.24 -0.55
C LYS A 80 0.07 -13.83 -1.97
N PHE A 81 1.07 -12.98 -2.16
CA PHE A 81 1.50 -12.52 -3.48
C PHE A 81 2.31 -13.58 -4.22
N GLY A 82 3.16 -14.32 -3.48
CA GLY A 82 4.17 -15.23 -4.03
C GLY A 82 5.39 -14.50 -4.58
N PHE A 83 5.66 -13.28 -4.08
CA PHE A 83 6.89 -12.48 -4.30
C PHE A 83 7.10 -11.53 -3.13
N THR A 84 8.32 -11.00 -3.00
CA THR A 84 8.67 -10.10 -1.90
C THR A 84 8.44 -8.63 -2.24
N TYR A 85 8.26 -7.78 -1.22
CA TYR A 85 8.21 -6.34 -1.42
C TYR A 85 9.50 -5.79 -2.01
N GLU A 86 10.67 -6.38 -1.69
CA GLU A 86 11.96 -5.96 -2.27
C GLU A 86 11.96 -6.10 -3.80
N VAL A 87 11.47 -7.22 -4.33
CA VAL A 87 11.35 -7.46 -5.77
C VAL A 87 10.34 -6.50 -6.41
N LEU A 88 9.19 -6.30 -5.76
CA LEU A 88 8.16 -5.36 -6.23
C LEU A 88 8.70 -3.92 -6.28
N ASP A 89 9.36 -3.48 -5.22
CA ASP A 89 9.89 -2.12 -5.08
C ASP A 89 10.97 -1.82 -6.13
N LYS A 90 11.89 -2.79 -6.36
CA LYS A 90 12.86 -2.72 -7.44
C LYS A 90 12.14 -2.55 -8.79
N TYR A 91 11.13 -3.38 -9.06
CA TYR A 91 10.37 -3.31 -10.30
C TYR A 91 9.66 -1.96 -10.47
N ILE A 92 9.04 -1.43 -9.43
CA ILE A 92 8.39 -0.11 -9.46
C ILE A 92 9.38 1.00 -9.80
N ARG A 93 10.60 0.94 -9.27
CA ARG A 93 11.60 2.02 -9.43
C ARG A 93 12.42 1.90 -10.71
N THR A 94 12.70 0.69 -11.19
CA THR A 94 13.62 0.46 -12.30
C THR A 94 12.94 -0.08 -13.57
N GLY A 95 11.77 -0.70 -13.44
CA GLY A 95 11.13 -1.46 -14.51
C GLY A 95 11.79 -2.81 -14.78
N GLU A 96 12.80 -3.20 -13.99
CA GLU A 96 13.59 -4.42 -14.20
C GLU A 96 13.18 -5.51 -13.22
N ILE A 97 13.07 -6.73 -13.72
CA ILE A 97 12.82 -7.94 -12.95
C ILE A 97 13.41 -9.14 -13.68
N ASP A 98 14.13 -9.99 -12.96
CA ASP A 98 14.83 -11.15 -13.54
C ASP A 98 13.89 -12.35 -13.73
N ASP A 99 12.92 -12.52 -12.84
CA ASP A 99 11.95 -13.62 -12.85
C ASP A 99 10.69 -13.22 -13.64
N LEU A 100 10.52 -13.79 -14.82
CA LEU A 100 9.39 -13.51 -15.71
C LEU A 100 8.04 -14.02 -15.16
N GLU A 101 8.04 -15.05 -14.32
CA GLU A 101 6.80 -15.53 -13.69
C GLU A 101 6.34 -14.55 -12.60
N VAL A 102 7.27 -14.06 -11.81
CA VAL A 102 6.99 -13.02 -10.80
C VAL A 102 6.54 -11.73 -11.48
N LYS A 103 7.21 -11.34 -12.59
CA LYS A 103 6.78 -10.19 -13.39
C LYS A 103 5.34 -10.32 -13.85
N ALA A 104 4.98 -11.47 -14.41
CA ALA A 104 3.62 -11.72 -14.88
C ALA A 104 2.57 -11.63 -13.76
N LYS A 105 2.89 -12.10 -12.55
CA LYS A 105 2.00 -11.97 -11.38
C LYS A 105 1.82 -10.52 -10.96
N ILE A 106 2.91 -9.75 -10.89
CA ILE A 106 2.86 -8.33 -10.53
C ILE A 106 2.02 -7.55 -11.56
N ASP A 107 2.28 -7.76 -12.85
CA ASP A 107 1.55 -7.12 -13.94
C ASP A 107 0.06 -7.48 -13.94
N ASP A 108 -0.29 -8.75 -13.66
CA ASP A 108 -1.69 -9.19 -13.51
C ASP A 108 -2.38 -8.47 -12.35
N MET A 109 -1.75 -8.44 -11.17
CA MET A 109 -2.29 -7.73 -10.01
C MET A 109 -2.47 -6.24 -10.29
N HIS A 110 -1.46 -5.60 -10.88
CA HIS A 110 -1.51 -4.19 -11.27
C HIS A 110 -2.68 -3.91 -12.20
N ASN A 111 -2.78 -4.63 -13.30
CA ASN A 111 -3.80 -4.41 -14.32
C ASN A 111 -5.22 -4.69 -13.79
N ARG A 112 -5.39 -5.81 -13.08
CA ARG A 112 -6.69 -6.22 -12.50
C ARG A 112 -7.19 -5.21 -11.47
N ASN A 113 -6.30 -4.61 -10.69
CA ASN A 113 -6.63 -3.68 -9.61
C ASN A 113 -6.51 -2.19 -9.99
N ALA A 114 -6.08 -1.86 -11.21
CA ALA A 114 -5.88 -0.49 -11.67
C ALA A 114 -7.12 0.41 -11.51
N PHE A 115 -8.33 -0.19 -11.59
CA PHE A 115 -9.57 0.56 -11.38
C PHE A 115 -9.69 1.18 -9.99
N LYS A 116 -9.05 0.59 -8.97
CA LYS A 116 -9.08 1.09 -7.59
C LYS A 116 -8.42 2.45 -7.42
N LEU A 117 -7.49 2.80 -8.32
CA LEU A 117 -6.77 4.08 -8.32
C LEU A 117 -7.44 5.15 -9.17
N LYS A 118 -8.48 4.79 -9.92
CA LYS A 118 -9.21 5.72 -10.77
C LYS A 118 -10.28 6.46 -9.96
N PRO A 119 -10.63 7.69 -10.37
CA PRO A 119 -11.81 8.35 -9.84
C PRO A 119 -13.06 7.46 -9.99
N MET A 120 -14.00 7.64 -9.09
CA MET A 120 -15.30 6.97 -9.19
C MET A 120 -15.94 7.27 -10.55
N PRO A 121 -16.43 6.26 -11.30
CA PRO A 121 -17.13 6.50 -12.55
C PRO A 121 -18.31 7.44 -12.33
N ALA A 122 -18.44 8.43 -13.19
CA ALA A 122 -19.56 9.36 -13.20
C ALA A 122 -20.30 9.27 -14.52
N PHE A 123 -21.60 9.55 -14.49
CA PHE A 123 -22.38 9.67 -15.71
C PHE A 123 -21.96 10.96 -16.43
N GLU A 124 -21.62 10.82 -17.70
CA GLU A 124 -21.38 11.95 -18.60
C GLU A 124 -22.61 12.06 -19.52
N PRO A 125 -23.34 13.19 -19.47
CA PRO A 125 -24.54 13.39 -20.28
C PRO A 125 -24.25 13.52 -21.78
#